data_c0a25d88363c2772b517526e9ab9e43b
#
_entry.id   c0a25d88363c2772b517526e9ab9e43b
#
_cell.length_a   1.000
_cell.length_b   1.000
_cell.length_c   1.000
_cell.angle_alpha   90.00
_cell.angle_beta   90.00
_cell.angle_gamma   90.00
#
_symmetry.space_group_name_H-M   'P 1'
#
loop_
_entity.id
_entity.type
_entity.pdbx_description
1 polymer ?
#
loop_
_entity_poly.entity_id
_entity_poly.type
_entity_poly.pdbx_seq_one_letter_code
_entity_poly.pdbx_strand_id
1 'polypeptide(L)'
;MYIEKMKNINPIEVGLARLGKTTPALIVLTIGFIVAGCSQPKGILFEPLESPLYWPQRPAESRIEYVGSLSTDNDLKPAKSFTRSFAESIFGKDSSQGMLTPFGVCSDGKGRVFVCDSNAQVVHVFNLETRTYEQWVPDPLDGILSQPVGVVYDAMDRLLVSDSAGGVLHAFDSDSNYLGTLGDGVLQKPSGLVIDPNTNRIFVADVGAHQVVVLSFDGELIERVGQRGTRLGEFNFPTNVAIGNDGSLIVSDSLNFRVQVFDTDLKPVLLIGQKGDLPGYFSHPKGVAVDSDGHIYVIDSHFESVQIFDTDGNFLLNFGQEGHGPGQFWLPTGIHIDNNNHIWIADSYNQRLQVFKYLPEGQQ
;
A
#
# COMPACT_ATOMS: atom_id res chain seq x y z
N MET A 1 67.47 -9.95 -2.99
CA MET A 1 68.68 -10.28 -3.79
C MET A 1 68.33 -10.03 -5.25
N TYR A 2 69.05 -9.07 -5.85
CA TYR A 2 68.98 -8.47 -7.21
C TYR A 2 67.81 -7.50 -7.42
N ILE A 3 67.89 -6.21 -7.23
CA ILE A 3 68.81 -5.05 -7.55
C ILE A 3 68.94 -4.84 -9.06
N GLU A 4 68.28 -3.71 -9.49
CA GLU A 4 68.85 -2.55 -10.22
C GLU A 4 69.29 -2.65 -11.69
N LYS A 5 68.94 -1.51 -12.33
CA LYS A 5 69.57 -0.87 -13.52
C LYS A 5 68.90 -1.10 -14.85
N MET A 6 68.52 -0.07 -15.59
CA MET A 6 69.22 1.10 -16.17
C MET A 6 68.21 2.11 -16.69
N LYS A 7 68.21 3.32 -16.44
CA LYS A 7 68.82 4.56 -16.89
C LYS A 7 68.99 4.75 -18.41
N ASN A 8 68.32 5.84 -18.85
CA ASN A 8 68.73 6.83 -19.87
C ASN A 8 68.98 6.41 -21.30
N ILE A 9 68.22 6.96 -22.25
CA ILE A 9 68.76 7.60 -23.46
C ILE A 9 67.91 8.83 -23.83
N ASN A 10 68.57 9.94 -24.03
CA ASN A 10 68.07 11.24 -24.46
C ASN A 10 68.27 11.42 -26.00
N PRO A 11 68.05 12.56 -26.63
CA PRO A 11 67.06 12.75 -27.70
C PRO A 11 67.72 12.97 -29.08
N ILE A 12 66.90 12.91 -30.13
CA ILE A 12 67.33 13.32 -31.46
C ILE A 12 66.43 14.46 -31.95
N GLU A 13 66.99 15.66 -32.04
CA GLU A 13 66.52 16.75 -32.86
C GLU A 13 66.75 16.44 -34.36
N VAL A 14 65.79 16.73 -35.17
CA VAL A 14 65.92 17.14 -36.61
C VAL A 14 64.54 17.66 -36.99
N GLY A 15 64.32 18.87 -37.35
CA GLY A 15 64.69 19.62 -38.50
C GLY A 15 63.46 20.36 -38.97
N LEU A 16 63.43 21.68 -38.91
CA LEU A 16 62.42 22.57 -39.48
C LEU A 16 62.27 22.41 -41.01
N ALA A 17 61.03 22.25 -41.46
CA ALA A 17 60.67 22.68 -42.80
C ALA A 17 59.38 23.52 -42.73
N ARG A 18 59.49 24.77 -43.09
CA ARG A 18 58.35 25.71 -43.28
C ARG A 18 57.63 25.36 -44.59
N LEU A 19 56.29 25.23 -44.50
CA LEU A 19 55.42 25.52 -45.66
C LEU A 19 54.02 25.93 -45.18
N GLY A 20 53.65 27.14 -45.47
CA GLY A 20 52.46 27.62 -46.15
C GLY A 20 51.10 27.54 -45.43
N LYS A 21 50.71 28.70 -44.91
CA LYS A 21 49.35 29.24 -44.68
C LYS A 21 48.21 28.50 -45.36
N THR A 22 47.26 27.94 -44.56
CA THR A 22 45.83 28.21 -44.66
C THR A 22 45.16 27.67 -43.38
N THR A 23 44.69 28.58 -42.57
CA THR A 23 43.86 28.29 -41.37
C THR A 23 42.41 28.05 -41.84
N PRO A 24 41.79 26.91 -41.51
CA PRO A 24 40.36 26.91 -41.29
C PRO A 24 40.12 27.17 -39.78
N ALA A 25 39.44 28.26 -39.52
CA ALA A 25 38.90 28.59 -38.20
C ALA A 25 38.00 27.45 -37.70
N LEU A 26 38.47 26.67 -36.75
CA LEU A 26 37.67 25.72 -36.02
C LEU A 26 36.80 26.54 -35.05
N ILE A 27 35.59 26.86 -35.47
CA ILE A 27 34.57 27.43 -34.60
C ILE A 27 34.20 26.32 -33.61
N VAL A 28 34.83 26.31 -32.43
CA VAL A 28 34.37 25.53 -31.29
C VAL A 28 33.12 26.22 -30.77
N LEU A 29 31.96 25.73 -31.25
CA LEU A 29 30.68 26.11 -30.72
C LEU A 29 30.56 25.46 -29.33
N THR A 30 31.04 26.15 -28.28
CA THR A 30 30.73 25.82 -26.87
C THR A 30 29.25 26.11 -26.68
N ILE A 31 28.41 25.09 -26.93
CA ILE A 31 27.03 25.10 -26.44
C ILE A 31 27.13 24.96 -24.94
N GLY A 32 27.15 26.10 -24.26
CA GLY A 32 26.91 26.15 -22.83
C GLY A 32 25.50 25.63 -22.55
N PHE A 33 25.38 24.37 -22.16
CA PHE A 33 24.17 23.89 -21.53
C PHE A 33 24.05 24.64 -20.21
N ILE A 34 23.32 25.75 -20.22
CA ILE A 34 22.71 26.26 -19.00
C ILE A 34 21.70 25.19 -18.61
N VAL A 35 22.09 24.30 -17.71
CA VAL A 35 21.16 23.45 -16.97
C VAL A 35 20.43 24.39 -16.00
N ALA A 36 19.52 25.23 -16.53
CA ALA A 36 18.46 25.73 -15.72
C ALA A 36 17.66 24.47 -15.32
N GLY A 37 17.76 24.09 -14.06
CA GLY A 37 16.91 23.04 -13.48
C GLY A 37 15.45 23.49 -13.56
N CYS A 38 14.85 23.39 -14.73
CA CYS A 38 13.42 23.39 -14.88
C CYS A 38 12.96 22.05 -14.27
N SER A 39 12.50 22.09 -13.01
CA SER A 39 11.66 21.04 -12.51
C SER A 39 10.50 20.90 -13.49
N GLN A 40 10.46 19.79 -14.22
CA GLN A 40 9.31 19.50 -15.06
C GLN A 40 8.05 19.56 -14.17
N PRO A 41 6.97 20.19 -14.62
CA PRO A 41 5.74 20.20 -13.85
C PRO A 41 5.38 18.75 -13.53
N LYS A 42 5.09 18.45 -12.25
CA LYS A 42 4.61 17.15 -11.80
C LYS A 42 3.35 16.87 -12.63
N GLY A 43 3.38 15.87 -13.50
CA GLY A 43 2.21 15.43 -14.25
C GLY A 43 1.09 15.01 -13.28
N ILE A 44 -0.13 14.87 -13.78
CA ILE A 44 -1.26 14.32 -13.02
C ILE A 44 -0.87 12.89 -12.61
N LEU A 45 -1.06 12.53 -11.34
CA LEU A 45 -0.69 11.20 -10.83
C LEU A 45 -1.60 10.11 -11.42
N PHE A 46 -2.89 10.35 -11.35
CA PHE A 46 -3.92 9.48 -11.89
C PHE A 46 -4.55 10.19 -13.08
N GLU A 47 -4.25 9.71 -14.30
CA GLU A 47 -4.87 10.27 -15.50
C GLU A 47 -6.36 9.90 -15.51
N PRO A 48 -7.27 10.89 -15.69
CA PRO A 48 -8.69 10.60 -15.76
C PRO A 48 -8.99 9.64 -16.91
N LEU A 49 -9.89 8.71 -16.66
CA LEU A 49 -10.41 7.84 -17.73
C LEU A 49 -11.19 8.67 -18.77
N GLU A 50 -11.13 8.28 -20.03
CA GLU A 50 -11.98 8.88 -21.08
C GLU A 50 -13.47 8.83 -20.72
N SER A 51 -13.88 7.76 -20.06
CA SER A 51 -15.21 7.57 -19.48
C SER A 51 -15.08 7.33 -17.99
N PRO A 52 -15.33 8.32 -17.14
CA PRO A 52 -15.24 8.16 -15.68
C PRO A 52 -16.18 7.07 -15.15
N LEU A 53 -15.70 6.29 -14.17
CA LEU A 53 -16.46 5.21 -13.55
C LEU A 53 -17.00 5.65 -12.20
N TYR A 54 -18.30 5.44 -12.01
CA TYR A 54 -19.02 5.79 -10.79
C TYR A 54 -19.93 4.65 -10.32
N TRP A 55 -20.16 4.59 -9.02
CA TRP A 55 -21.16 3.70 -8.40
C TRP A 55 -22.02 4.48 -7.41
N PRO A 56 -23.36 4.39 -7.51
CA PRO A 56 -24.07 3.91 -8.69
C PRO A 56 -23.69 4.69 -9.94
N GLN A 57 -23.97 4.09 -11.12
CA GLN A 57 -23.76 4.80 -12.38
C GLN A 57 -24.78 5.94 -12.53
N ARG A 58 -24.36 7.03 -13.15
CA ARG A 58 -25.27 8.12 -13.51
C ARG A 58 -26.41 7.63 -14.41
N PRO A 59 -27.67 8.14 -14.28
CA PRO A 59 -28.05 9.37 -13.59
C PRO A 59 -28.31 9.24 -12.08
N ALA A 60 -28.15 8.07 -11.46
CA ALA A 60 -28.24 7.96 -10.01
C ALA A 60 -27.16 8.79 -9.34
N GLU A 61 -27.40 9.23 -8.10
CA GLU A 61 -26.41 9.95 -7.32
C GLU A 61 -25.21 9.05 -7.01
N SER A 62 -24.07 9.41 -7.57
CA SER A 62 -22.86 8.63 -7.43
C SER A 62 -22.26 8.78 -6.03
N ARG A 63 -21.81 7.69 -5.43
CA ARG A 63 -21.19 7.66 -4.10
C ARG A 63 -19.73 7.27 -4.13
N ILE A 64 -19.33 6.51 -5.14
CA ILE A 64 -17.96 6.06 -5.33
C ILE A 64 -17.51 6.46 -6.72
N GLU A 65 -16.30 7.00 -6.81
CA GLU A 65 -15.61 7.34 -8.05
C GLU A 65 -14.33 6.52 -8.14
N TYR A 66 -14.02 5.98 -9.31
CA TYR A 66 -12.69 5.41 -9.59
C TYR A 66 -11.70 6.53 -9.87
N VAL A 67 -10.57 6.54 -9.18
CA VAL A 67 -9.52 7.57 -9.31
C VAL A 67 -8.36 7.08 -10.15
N GLY A 68 -7.89 5.84 -9.93
CA GLY A 68 -6.72 5.32 -10.64
C GLY A 68 -6.15 4.05 -10.03
N SER A 69 -4.93 3.68 -10.45
CA SER A 69 -4.22 2.53 -9.91
C SER A 69 -2.70 2.76 -9.82
N LEU A 70 -2.04 2.02 -8.92
CA LEU A 70 -0.59 1.94 -8.78
C LEU A 70 -0.18 0.47 -8.85
N SER A 71 0.79 0.14 -9.68
CA SER A 71 1.33 -1.22 -9.83
C SER A 71 2.85 -1.25 -9.67
N THR A 72 3.52 -0.19 -10.14
CA THR A 72 4.97 -0.12 -10.22
C THR A 72 5.48 1.27 -9.87
N ASP A 73 6.79 1.39 -9.67
CA ASP A 73 7.50 2.67 -9.53
C ASP A 73 7.28 3.63 -10.71
N ASN A 74 6.98 3.08 -11.89
CA ASN A 74 6.75 3.90 -13.10
C ASN A 74 5.45 4.70 -13.04
N ASP A 75 4.45 4.26 -12.27
CA ASP A 75 3.16 4.93 -12.15
C ASP A 75 3.28 6.27 -11.40
N LEU A 76 4.35 6.45 -10.61
CA LEU A 76 4.68 7.71 -9.96
C LEU A 76 5.36 8.72 -10.88
N LYS A 77 5.93 8.28 -12.02
CA LYS A 77 6.71 9.14 -12.90
C LYS A 77 5.78 9.95 -13.80
N PRO A 78 6.10 11.23 -14.06
CA PRO A 78 5.33 12.02 -15.03
C PRO A 78 5.37 11.34 -16.40
N ALA A 79 4.34 11.60 -17.21
CA ALA A 79 4.23 11.10 -18.57
C ALA A 79 5.56 11.23 -19.33
N LYS A 80 5.99 10.17 -20.00
CA LYS A 80 7.32 10.09 -20.62
C LYS A 80 7.53 11.22 -21.63
N SER A 81 8.57 12.02 -21.41
CA SER A 81 8.99 12.97 -22.43
C SER A 81 9.54 12.21 -23.66
N PHE A 82 9.44 12.81 -24.85
CA PHE A 82 9.98 12.23 -26.09
C PHE A 82 11.46 11.85 -25.96
N THR A 83 12.25 12.65 -25.26
CA THR A 83 13.69 12.40 -25.02
C THR A 83 13.92 11.15 -24.15
N ARG A 84 13.07 10.89 -23.17
CA ARG A 84 13.15 9.71 -22.31
C ARG A 84 12.73 8.45 -23.05
N SER A 85 11.65 8.50 -23.85
CA SER A 85 11.24 7.39 -24.71
C SER A 85 12.31 7.02 -25.73
N PHE A 86 13.04 8.01 -26.26
CA PHE A 86 14.16 7.79 -27.17
C PHE A 86 15.37 7.18 -26.47
N ALA A 87 15.72 7.65 -25.26
CA ALA A 87 16.80 7.07 -24.46
C ALA A 87 16.52 5.60 -24.08
N GLU A 88 15.30 5.30 -23.62
CA GLU A 88 14.87 3.92 -23.31
C GLU A 88 14.90 2.99 -24.53
N SER A 89 14.67 3.53 -25.74
CA SER A 89 14.77 2.77 -26.99
C SER A 89 16.22 2.38 -27.35
N ILE A 90 17.20 3.18 -26.92
CA ILE A 90 18.63 2.96 -27.21
C ILE A 90 19.31 2.16 -26.09
N PHE A 91 19.03 2.47 -24.83
CA PHE A 91 19.73 1.93 -23.66
C PHE A 91 18.96 0.82 -22.95
N GLY A 92 17.76 0.47 -23.39
CA GLY A 92 16.85 -0.46 -22.73
C GLY A 92 15.99 0.22 -21.66
N LYS A 93 14.91 -0.46 -21.27
CA LYS A 93 14.06 -0.01 -20.15
C LYS A 93 14.76 -0.39 -18.85
N ASP A 94 14.80 0.54 -17.89
CA ASP A 94 15.10 0.20 -16.50
C ASP A 94 14.12 -0.89 -16.02
N SER A 95 14.61 -1.85 -15.26
CA SER A 95 13.74 -2.87 -14.66
C SER A 95 12.74 -2.17 -13.73
N SER A 96 11.46 -2.25 -14.08
CA SER A 96 10.38 -1.73 -13.26
C SER A 96 10.27 -2.59 -11.98
N GLN A 97 10.23 -1.95 -10.83
CA GLN A 97 9.90 -2.61 -9.57
C GLN A 97 8.40 -2.52 -9.34
N GLY A 98 7.77 -3.67 -9.16
CA GLY A 98 6.32 -3.78 -9.00
C GLY A 98 5.94 -4.75 -7.90
N MET A 99 4.66 -4.75 -7.56
CA MET A 99 4.07 -5.65 -6.59
C MET A 99 3.91 -7.05 -7.18
N LEU A 100 4.06 -8.08 -6.33
CA LEU A 100 3.81 -9.48 -6.68
C LEU A 100 2.49 -9.98 -6.12
N THR A 101 2.24 -9.72 -4.84
CA THR A 101 1.00 -10.11 -4.14
C THR A 101 0.72 -9.08 -3.04
N PRO A 102 0.26 -7.88 -3.40
CA PRO A 102 -0.09 -6.86 -2.42
C PRO A 102 -1.22 -7.36 -1.53
N PHE A 103 -1.13 -7.11 -0.22
CA PHE A 103 -2.09 -7.62 0.75
C PHE A 103 -2.70 -6.50 1.61
N GLY A 104 -1.99 -5.99 2.60
CA GLY A 104 -2.42 -4.88 3.42
C GLY A 104 -1.97 -3.54 2.84
N VAL A 105 -2.75 -2.50 3.07
CA VAL A 105 -2.45 -1.13 2.64
C VAL A 105 -2.80 -0.14 3.74
N CYS A 106 -1.97 0.88 3.92
CA CYS A 106 -2.29 2.06 4.73
C CYS A 106 -1.62 3.32 4.15
N SER A 107 -1.95 4.47 4.71
CA SER A 107 -1.31 5.76 4.41
C SER A 107 -0.86 6.45 5.70
N ASP A 108 0.13 7.34 5.60
CA ASP A 108 0.56 8.20 6.72
C ASP A 108 -0.21 9.51 6.80
N GLY A 109 -1.18 9.73 5.91
CA GLY A 109 -1.88 11.00 5.77
C GLY A 109 -1.00 12.18 5.29
N LYS A 110 0.28 11.92 4.97
CA LYS A 110 1.28 12.92 4.53
C LYS A 110 1.76 12.64 3.10
N GLY A 111 1.00 11.83 2.34
CA GLY A 111 1.25 11.53 0.93
C GLY A 111 2.02 10.23 0.69
N ARG A 112 2.36 9.44 1.70
CA ARG A 112 2.92 8.09 1.51
C ARG A 112 1.83 7.03 1.66
N VAL A 113 1.90 6.04 0.77
CA VAL A 113 1.07 4.83 0.81
C VAL A 113 1.98 3.62 0.96
N PHE A 114 1.69 2.78 1.92
CA PHE A 114 2.45 1.60 2.29
C PHE A 114 1.66 0.35 1.96
N VAL A 115 2.31 -0.63 1.33
CA VAL A 115 1.68 -1.87 0.90
C VAL A 115 2.52 -3.07 1.29
N CYS A 116 1.97 -3.95 2.11
CA CYS A 116 2.59 -5.25 2.36
C CYS A 116 2.51 -6.13 1.13
N ASP A 117 3.62 -6.72 0.72
CA ASP A 117 3.66 -7.73 -0.33
C ASP A 117 4.20 -9.05 0.24
N SER A 118 3.28 -9.99 0.43
CA SER A 118 3.60 -11.25 1.10
C SER A 118 4.55 -12.14 0.31
N ASN A 119 4.49 -12.11 -1.03
CA ASN A 119 5.38 -12.93 -1.87
C ASN A 119 6.72 -12.24 -2.16
N ALA A 120 6.73 -10.91 -2.24
CA ALA A 120 7.95 -10.15 -2.37
C ALA A 120 8.69 -10.02 -1.03
N GLN A 121 8.01 -10.25 0.09
CA GLN A 121 8.53 -10.13 1.46
C GLN A 121 9.07 -8.73 1.77
N VAL A 122 8.37 -7.70 1.29
CA VAL A 122 8.72 -6.28 1.44
C VAL A 122 7.48 -5.44 1.80
N VAL A 123 7.72 -4.22 2.24
CA VAL A 123 6.72 -3.17 2.21
C VAL A 123 7.05 -2.21 1.08
N HIS A 124 6.18 -2.09 0.10
CA HIS A 124 6.27 -1.06 -0.94
C HIS A 124 5.84 0.28 -0.38
N VAL A 125 6.60 1.33 -0.64
CA VAL A 125 6.32 2.69 -0.21
C VAL A 125 6.23 3.60 -1.42
N PHE A 126 5.03 4.10 -1.69
CA PHE A 126 4.75 5.05 -2.76
C PHE A 126 4.59 6.45 -2.15
N ASN A 127 5.53 7.35 -2.39
CA ASN A 127 5.38 8.74 -2.01
C ASN A 127 4.75 9.52 -3.17
N LEU A 128 3.49 9.90 -3.01
CA LEU A 128 2.68 10.56 -4.04
C LEU A 128 3.07 12.03 -4.25
N GLU A 129 3.66 12.67 -3.22
CA GLU A 129 4.08 14.06 -3.29
C GLU A 129 5.44 14.22 -3.98
N THR A 130 6.45 13.45 -3.52
CA THR A 130 7.80 13.49 -4.09
C THR A 130 7.94 12.66 -5.35
N ARG A 131 6.99 11.77 -5.62
CA ARG A 131 7.00 10.82 -6.75
C ARG A 131 8.17 9.83 -6.66
N THR A 132 8.46 9.38 -5.44
CA THR A 132 9.50 8.39 -5.16
C THR A 132 8.87 7.07 -4.74
N TYR A 133 9.59 6.00 -5.01
CA TYR A 133 9.23 4.64 -4.63
C TYR A 133 10.39 4.01 -3.89
N GLU A 134 10.06 3.29 -2.82
CA GLU A 134 11.01 2.56 -1.98
C GLU A 134 10.46 1.17 -1.62
N GLN A 135 11.34 0.28 -1.19
CA GLN A 135 10.97 -0.99 -0.57
C GLN A 135 11.62 -1.02 0.82
N TRP A 136 10.79 -1.18 1.84
CA TRP A 136 11.25 -1.29 3.22
C TRP A 136 11.31 -2.74 3.64
N VAL A 137 12.46 -3.12 4.18
CA VAL A 137 12.75 -4.44 4.77
C VAL A 137 13.66 -4.23 5.98
N PRO A 138 13.64 -5.09 7.00
CA PRO A 138 14.67 -5.09 8.04
C PRO A 138 16.05 -5.35 7.42
N ASP A 139 17.11 -4.86 8.05
CA ASP A 139 18.46 -5.36 7.75
C ASP A 139 18.48 -6.88 8.00
N PRO A 140 19.08 -7.69 7.12
CA PRO A 140 19.14 -9.15 7.29
C PRO A 140 19.76 -9.61 8.62
N LEU A 141 20.53 -8.74 9.29
CA LEU A 141 21.08 -9.01 10.62
C LEU A 141 20.09 -8.74 11.75
N ASP A 142 19.07 -7.89 11.51
CA ASP A 142 18.07 -7.48 12.50
C ASP A 142 16.76 -8.27 12.39
N GLY A 143 16.48 -8.88 11.23
CA GLY A 143 15.27 -9.65 11.01
C GLY A 143 14.93 -9.86 9.53
N ILE A 144 13.81 -10.53 9.29
CA ILE A 144 13.24 -10.73 7.95
C ILE A 144 11.72 -10.58 8.02
N LEU A 145 11.13 -10.05 6.96
CA LEU A 145 9.69 -10.15 6.73
C LEU A 145 9.40 -11.51 6.07
N SER A 146 8.84 -12.44 6.85
CA SER A 146 8.58 -13.79 6.35
C SER A 146 7.28 -13.88 5.56
N GLN A 147 6.21 -13.25 6.08
CA GLN A 147 4.91 -13.14 5.43
C GLN A 147 4.20 -11.86 5.90
N PRO A 148 4.60 -10.69 5.40
CA PRO A 148 3.94 -9.44 5.73
C PRO A 148 2.52 -9.43 5.17
N VAL A 149 1.53 -9.12 6.02
CA VAL A 149 0.10 -9.17 5.67
C VAL A 149 -0.60 -7.87 5.94
N GLY A 150 -0.63 -7.40 7.17
CA GLY A 150 -1.28 -6.16 7.57
C GLY A 150 -0.27 -5.05 7.81
N VAL A 151 -0.70 -3.81 7.64
CA VAL A 151 0.13 -2.62 7.84
C VAL A 151 -0.70 -1.48 8.40
N VAL A 152 -0.13 -0.72 9.34
CA VAL A 152 -0.73 0.50 9.88
C VAL A 152 0.36 1.52 10.20
N TYR A 153 0.06 2.81 10.01
CA TYR A 153 0.94 3.91 10.40
C TYR A 153 0.39 4.58 11.66
N ASP A 154 1.24 4.83 12.65
CA ASP A 154 0.82 5.33 13.96
C ASP A 154 1.10 6.82 14.18
N ALA A 155 0.59 7.36 15.29
CA ALA A 155 0.74 8.77 15.65
C ALA A 155 2.17 9.14 16.11
N MET A 156 3.06 8.16 16.33
CA MET A 156 4.49 8.38 16.62
C MET A 156 5.38 8.27 15.38
N ASP A 157 4.76 8.35 14.21
CA ASP A 157 5.45 8.23 12.93
C ASP A 157 6.14 6.86 12.73
N ARG A 158 5.53 5.77 13.29
CA ARG A 158 5.99 4.40 13.08
C ARG A 158 5.08 3.65 12.11
N LEU A 159 5.68 2.82 11.29
CA LEU A 159 4.99 1.82 10.48
C LEU A 159 5.04 0.48 11.23
N LEU A 160 3.87 -0.10 11.51
CA LEU A 160 3.75 -1.44 12.07
C LEU A 160 3.27 -2.40 10.99
N VAL A 161 3.96 -3.53 10.86
CA VAL A 161 3.70 -4.56 9.84
C VAL A 161 3.49 -5.90 10.51
N SER A 162 2.33 -6.52 10.35
CA SER A 162 2.10 -7.86 10.85
C SER A 162 2.81 -8.90 9.97
N ASP A 163 3.64 -9.73 10.57
CA ASP A 163 4.25 -10.90 9.94
C ASP A 163 3.54 -12.17 10.37
N SER A 164 2.69 -12.69 9.50
CA SER A 164 1.84 -13.83 9.81
C SER A 164 2.63 -15.13 10.03
N ALA A 165 3.75 -15.31 9.37
CA ALA A 165 4.62 -16.46 9.57
C ALA A 165 5.58 -16.29 10.77
N GLY A 166 6.02 -15.05 11.03
CA GLY A 166 6.87 -14.69 12.16
C GLY A 166 6.12 -14.65 13.49
N GLY A 167 4.79 -14.45 13.49
CA GLY A 167 3.98 -14.31 14.69
C GLY A 167 4.28 -13.03 15.48
N VAL A 168 4.69 -11.95 14.81
CA VAL A 168 5.09 -10.67 15.40
C VAL A 168 4.56 -9.49 14.58
N LEU A 169 4.68 -8.29 15.15
CA LEU A 169 4.60 -7.04 14.39
C LEU A 169 6.01 -6.47 14.26
N HIS A 170 6.46 -6.21 13.04
CA HIS A 170 7.68 -5.45 12.78
C HIS A 170 7.39 -3.95 12.86
N ALA A 171 8.31 -3.18 13.42
CA ALA A 171 8.20 -1.73 13.54
C ALA A 171 9.34 -1.03 12.77
N PHE A 172 8.99 0.02 12.03
CA PHE A 172 9.93 0.91 11.33
C PHE A 172 9.62 2.36 11.72
N ASP A 173 10.63 3.21 11.75
CA ASP A 173 10.43 4.65 11.87
C ASP A 173 10.08 5.30 10.52
N SER A 174 9.87 6.62 10.53
CA SER A 174 9.53 7.40 9.32
C SER A 174 10.62 7.41 8.24
N ASP A 175 11.85 7.08 8.60
CA ASP A 175 13.03 7.07 7.73
C ASP A 175 13.45 5.65 7.31
N SER A 176 12.55 4.66 7.47
CA SER A 176 12.76 3.24 7.19
C SER A 176 13.72 2.49 8.12
N ASN A 177 14.18 3.09 9.21
CA ASN A 177 14.99 2.36 10.16
C ASN A 177 14.16 1.33 10.91
N TYR A 178 14.68 0.12 11.00
CA TYR A 178 14.02 -0.96 11.72
C TYR A 178 14.16 -0.76 13.24
N LEU A 179 13.03 -0.81 13.95
CA LEU A 179 12.94 -0.58 15.39
C LEU A 179 12.83 -1.86 16.23
N GLY A 180 12.65 -3.03 15.56
CA GLY A 180 12.45 -4.31 16.23
C GLY A 180 11.05 -4.86 16.08
N THR A 181 10.66 -5.79 16.96
CA THR A 181 9.36 -6.48 16.95
C THR A 181 8.52 -6.13 18.17
N LEU A 182 7.19 -6.22 18.00
CA LEU A 182 6.18 -6.11 19.05
C LEU A 182 5.33 -7.40 19.07
N GLY A 183 4.78 -7.74 20.25
CA GLY A 183 3.88 -8.88 20.40
C GLY A 183 4.54 -10.24 20.28
N ASP A 184 5.88 -10.33 20.43
CA ASP A 184 6.62 -11.59 20.41
C ASP A 184 6.14 -12.54 21.52
N GLY A 185 5.91 -13.81 21.15
CA GLY A 185 5.34 -14.82 22.04
C GLY A 185 3.86 -14.61 22.41
N VAL A 186 3.23 -13.52 21.95
CA VAL A 186 1.82 -13.18 22.20
C VAL A 186 0.94 -13.54 21.01
N LEU A 187 1.41 -13.24 19.80
CA LEU A 187 0.70 -13.47 18.54
C LEU A 187 1.05 -14.83 17.95
N GLN A 188 0.09 -15.47 17.26
CA GLN A 188 0.29 -16.76 16.58
C GLN A 188 0.39 -16.58 15.07
N LYS A 189 -0.60 -15.95 14.47
CA LYS A 189 -0.69 -15.67 13.03
C LYS A 189 -1.37 -14.32 12.81
N PRO A 190 -0.71 -13.21 13.14
CA PRO A 190 -1.29 -11.89 12.96
C PRO A 190 -1.58 -11.62 11.49
N SER A 191 -2.69 -10.92 11.23
CA SER A 191 -3.15 -10.53 9.91
C SER A 191 -3.44 -9.03 9.90
N GLY A 192 -4.69 -8.61 9.63
CA GLY A 192 -5.06 -7.20 9.68
C GLY A 192 -4.89 -6.60 11.07
N LEU A 193 -4.48 -5.34 11.12
CA LEU A 193 -4.32 -4.60 12.36
C LEU A 193 -4.80 -3.16 12.21
N VAL A 194 -5.20 -2.56 13.32
CA VAL A 194 -5.62 -1.16 13.41
C VAL A 194 -5.20 -0.57 14.75
N ILE A 195 -4.97 0.72 14.79
CA ILE A 195 -4.73 1.47 16.03
C ILE A 195 -5.95 2.33 16.32
N ASP A 196 -6.46 2.23 17.54
CA ASP A 196 -7.46 3.16 18.04
C ASP A 196 -6.79 4.50 18.38
N PRO A 197 -7.11 5.57 17.66
CA PRO A 197 -6.44 6.86 17.84
C PRO A 197 -6.74 7.51 19.21
N ASN A 198 -7.81 7.09 19.90
CA ASN A 198 -8.22 7.65 21.17
C ASN A 198 -7.50 6.99 22.35
N THR A 199 -7.23 5.71 22.26
CA THR A 199 -6.64 4.91 23.36
C THR A 199 -5.22 4.47 23.09
N ASN A 200 -4.71 4.63 21.85
CA ASN A 200 -3.42 4.13 21.37
C ASN A 200 -3.25 2.61 21.57
N ARG A 201 -4.35 1.86 21.60
CA ARG A 201 -4.32 0.39 21.61
C ARG A 201 -4.19 -0.13 20.19
N ILE A 202 -3.39 -1.17 20.03
CA ILE A 202 -3.22 -1.89 18.77
C ILE A 202 -4.14 -3.11 18.81
N PHE A 203 -5.07 -3.20 17.87
CA PHE A 203 -5.95 -4.35 17.68
C PHE A 203 -5.40 -5.18 16.52
N VAL A 204 -5.20 -6.47 16.75
CA VAL A 204 -4.62 -7.39 15.76
C VAL A 204 -5.55 -8.58 15.56
N ALA A 205 -6.02 -8.80 14.34
CA ALA A 205 -6.70 -10.05 14.00
C ALA A 205 -5.67 -11.19 14.03
N ASP A 206 -5.70 -12.03 15.04
CA ASP A 206 -4.85 -13.21 15.13
C ASP A 206 -5.58 -14.44 14.58
N VAL A 207 -5.38 -14.65 13.29
CA VAL A 207 -6.03 -15.73 12.54
C VAL A 207 -5.75 -17.11 13.14
N GLY A 208 -4.53 -17.32 13.62
CA GLY A 208 -4.10 -18.59 14.20
C GLY A 208 -4.76 -18.88 15.55
N ALA A 209 -4.97 -17.84 16.35
CA ALA A 209 -5.61 -17.94 17.64
C ALA A 209 -7.15 -17.87 17.59
N HIS A 210 -7.74 -17.52 16.44
CA HIS A 210 -9.16 -17.22 16.29
C HIS A 210 -9.63 -16.12 17.26
N GLN A 211 -8.84 -15.08 17.42
CA GLN A 211 -9.06 -13.98 18.36
C GLN A 211 -8.69 -12.64 17.74
N VAL A 212 -9.15 -11.56 18.34
CA VAL A 212 -8.51 -10.27 18.23
C VAL A 212 -7.63 -10.07 19.46
N VAL A 213 -6.36 -9.80 19.25
CA VAL A 213 -5.40 -9.51 20.32
C VAL A 213 -5.27 -8.02 20.46
N VAL A 214 -5.43 -7.50 21.66
CA VAL A 214 -5.27 -6.09 22.00
C VAL A 214 -3.91 -5.90 22.66
N LEU A 215 -3.06 -5.10 22.04
CA LEU A 215 -1.74 -4.76 22.57
C LEU A 215 -1.69 -3.31 23.01
N SER A 216 -0.82 -3.01 23.96
CA SER A 216 -0.41 -1.65 24.25
C SER A 216 0.40 -1.09 23.05
N PHE A 217 0.64 0.21 23.10
CA PHE A 217 1.46 0.89 22.10
C PHE A 217 2.92 0.39 22.04
N ASP A 218 3.39 -0.22 23.14
CA ASP A 218 4.71 -0.83 23.25
C ASP A 218 4.71 -2.34 22.95
N GLY A 219 3.55 -2.91 22.56
CA GLY A 219 3.41 -4.30 22.14
C GLY A 219 3.13 -5.30 23.28
N GLU A 220 2.85 -4.82 24.49
CA GLU A 220 2.46 -5.69 25.61
C GLU A 220 0.99 -6.13 25.48
N LEU A 221 0.70 -7.36 25.87
CA LEU A 221 -0.67 -7.89 25.86
C LEU A 221 -1.54 -7.15 26.87
N ILE A 222 -2.64 -6.54 26.39
CA ILE A 222 -3.69 -5.97 27.23
C ILE A 222 -4.83 -6.97 27.40
N GLU A 223 -5.38 -7.47 26.29
CA GLU A 223 -6.58 -8.31 26.29
C GLU A 223 -6.63 -9.23 25.06
N ARG A 224 -7.43 -10.29 25.16
CA ARG A 224 -7.80 -11.17 24.04
C ARG A 224 -9.31 -11.19 23.91
N VAL A 225 -9.82 -10.85 22.72
CA VAL A 225 -11.24 -10.79 22.41
C VAL A 225 -11.62 -12.00 21.59
N GLY A 226 -12.65 -12.71 22.03
CA GLY A 226 -13.20 -13.87 21.34
C GLY A 226 -12.42 -15.17 21.55
N GLN A 227 -12.91 -16.20 20.90
CA GLN A 227 -12.36 -17.56 20.85
C GLN A 227 -12.87 -18.26 19.59
N ARG A 228 -12.33 -19.42 19.27
CA ARG A 228 -12.81 -20.22 18.12
C ARG A 228 -14.26 -20.64 18.30
N GLY A 229 -15.13 -20.30 17.32
CA GLY A 229 -16.52 -20.71 17.32
C GLY A 229 -17.36 -19.94 16.31
N THR A 230 -18.69 -20.07 16.45
CA THR A 230 -19.70 -19.51 15.54
C THR A 230 -20.72 -18.59 16.23
N ARG A 231 -20.70 -18.53 17.56
CA ARG A 231 -21.62 -17.69 18.33
C ARG A 231 -21.22 -16.21 18.18
N LEU A 232 -22.07 -15.34 18.66
CA LEU A 232 -21.75 -13.91 18.77
C LEU A 232 -20.56 -13.74 19.72
N GLY A 233 -19.55 -12.97 19.28
CA GLY A 233 -18.27 -12.79 20.01
C GLY A 233 -17.26 -13.92 19.83
N GLU A 234 -17.59 -15.01 19.12
CA GLU A 234 -16.65 -16.06 18.73
C GLU A 234 -16.22 -15.86 17.26
N PHE A 235 -15.03 -16.32 16.89
CA PHE A 235 -14.48 -16.15 15.55
C PHE A 235 -14.08 -17.46 14.88
N ASN A 236 -14.13 -17.45 13.55
CA ASN A 236 -13.57 -18.50 12.74
C ASN A 236 -12.67 -17.89 11.65
N PHE A 237 -11.37 -17.82 11.92
CA PHE A 237 -10.37 -17.16 11.12
C PHE A 237 -10.69 -15.67 10.88
N PRO A 238 -10.64 -14.80 11.93
CA PRO A 238 -10.76 -13.36 11.76
C PRO A 238 -9.58 -12.83 10.94
N THR A 239 -9.85 -12.08 9.88
CA THR A 239 -8.80 -11.68 8.92
C THR A 239 -8.40 -10.22 9.01
N ASN A 240 -9.33 -9.34 9.37
CA ASN A 240 -9.07 -7.90 9.41
C ASN A 240 -9.90 -7.21 10.49
N VAL A 241 -9.45 -6.04 10.90
CA VAL A 241 -10.07 -5.19 11.91
C VAL A 241 -10.06 -3.73 11.48
N ALA A 242 -11.08 -2.99 11.89
CA ALA A 242 -11.16 -1.54 11.75
C ALA A 242 -11.74 -0.91 13.02
N ILE A 243 -11.54 0.38 13.20
CA ILE A 243 -12.18 1.18 14.27
C ILE A 243 -13.22 2.08 13.64
N GLY A 244 -14.44 2.04 14.15
CA GLY A 244 -15.52 2.94 13.79
C GLY A 244 -15.30 4.36 14.31
N ASN A 245 -16.02 5.33 13.74
CA ASN A 245 -15.91 6.74 14.16
C ASN A 245 -16.36 6.97 15.61
N ASP A 246 -17.14 6.04 16.16
CA ASP A 246 -17.59 5.99 17.55
C ASP A 246 -16.65 5.24 18.50
N GLY A 247 -15.54 4.71 17.97
CA GLY A 247 -14.59 3.88 18.71
C GLY A 247 -14.95 2.39 18.76
N SER A 248 -16.00 1.96 18.07
CA SER A 248 -16.38 0.54 17.96
C SER A 248 -15.31 -0.26 17.21
N LEU A 249 -15.09 -1.52 17.61
CA LEU A 249 -14.20 -2.45 16.91
C LEU A 249 -15.01 -3.27 15.91
N ILE A 250 -14.58 -3.27 14.66
CA ILE A 250 -15.22 -3.99 13.55
C ILE A 250 -14.28 -5.11 13.09
N VAL A 251 -14.78 -6.34 13.01
CA VAL A 251 -13.97 -7.53 12.75
C VAL A 251 -14.54 -8.34 11.58
N SER A 252 -13.73 -8.59 10.57
CA SER A 252 -14.07 -9.55 9.49
C SER A 252 -13.87 -10.97 9.98
N ASP A 253 -14.96 -11.68 10.25
CA ASP A 253 -15.01 -13.08 10.70
C ASP A 253 -15.18 -14.02 9.49
N SER A 254 -14.09 -14.20 8.76
CA SER A 254 -14.06 -14.63 7.36
C SER A 254 -14.74 -16.00 7.13
N LEU A 255 -14.38 -17.02 7.90
CA LEU A 255 -14.99 -18.36 7.72
C LEU A 255 -16.30 -18.56 8.49
N ASN A 256 -16.80 -17.54 9.16
CA ASN A 256 -18.20 -17.44 9.58
C ASN A 256 -19.03 -16.57 8.61
N PHE A 257 -18.42 -16.08 7.52
CA PHE A 257 -19.11 -15.33 6.45
C PHE A 257 -19.84 -14.08 6.96
N ARG A 258 -19.23 -13.34 7.89
CA ARG A 258 -19.85 -12.21 8.57
C ARG A 258 -18.82 -11.17 8.99
N VAL A 259 -19.31 -9.99 9.35
CA VAL A 259 -18.59 -8.98 10.11
C VAL A 259 -19.26 -8.82 11.46
N GLN A 260 -18.47 -8.69 12.51
CA GLN A 260 -18.96 -8.43 13.86
C GLN A 260 -18.52 -7.03 14.32
N VAL A 261 -19.44 -6.30 14.96
CA VAL A 261 -19.14 -5.00 15.59
C VAL A 261 -19.20 -5.16 17.10
N PHE A 262 -18.19 -4.62 17.77
CA PHE A 262 -18.05 -4.60 19.22
C PHE A 262 -18.06 -3.15 19.70
N ASP A 263 -18.71 -2.88 20.82
CA ASP A 263 -18.67 -1.57 21.47
C ASP A 263 -17.27 -1.24 22.06
N THR A 264 -17.12 -0.07 22.62
CA THR A 264 -15.85 0.37 23.25
C THR A 264 -15.42 -0.45 24.47
N ASP A 265 -16.34 -1.20 25.08
CA ASP A 265 -16.07 -2.20 26.13
C ASP A 265 -15.74 -3.59 25.54
N LEU A 266 -15.58 -3.71 24.23
CA LEU A 266 -15.31 -4.93 23.48
C LEU A 266 -16.40 -6.02 23.64
N LYS A 267 -17.66 -5.58 23.85
CA LYS A 267 -18.83 -6.46 23.82
C LYS A 267 -19.42 -6.49 22.42
N PRO A 268 -19.73 -7.67 21.86
CA PRO A 268 -20.32 -7.76 20.52
C PRO A 268 -21.75 -7.21 20.53
N VAL A 269 -22.03 -6.25 19.62
CA VAL A 269 -23.31 -5.54 19.56
C VAL A 269 -24.06 -5.72 18.23
N LEU A 270 -23.33 -6.02 17.13
CA LEU A 270 -23.96 -6.14 15.80
C LEU A 270 -23.33 -7.27 14.99
N LEU A 271 -24.14 -7.96 14.18
CA LEU A 271 -23.71 -8.88 13.14
C LEU A 271 -24.15 -8.35 11.78
N ILE A 272 -23.20 -8.30 10.84
CA ILE A 272 -23.45 -7.91 9.45
C ILE A 272 -23.17 -9.11 8.56
N GLY A 273 -24.13 -9.46 7.72
CA GLY A 273 -24.02 -10.51 6.72
C GLY A 273 -24.17 -11.93 7.25
N GLN A 274 -24.20 -12.84 6.32
CA GLN A 274 -24.24 -14.29 6.49
C GLN A 274 -23.78 -14.96 5.18
N LYS A 275 -23.59 -16.26 5.20
CA LYS A 275 -23.19 -17.02 4.01
C LYS A 275 -24.25 -16.93 2.90
N GLY A 276 -23.85 -16.52 1.71
CA GLY A 276 -24.75 -16.46 0.52
C GLY A 276 -24.22 -15.55 -0.56
N ASP A 277 -25.02 -15.38 -1.61
CA ASP A 277 -24.74 -14.61 -2.82
C ASP A 277 -25.68 -13.41 -3.03
N LEU A 278 -26.57 -13.15 -2.07
CA LEU A 278 -27.44 -11.97 -2.11
C LEU A 278 -26.70 -10.72 -1.62
N PRO A 279 -27.10 -9.50 -2.02
CA PRO A 279 -26.60 -8.26 -1.47
C PRO A 279 -26.64 -8.26 0.06
N GLY A 280 -25.55 -7.90 0.72
CA GLY A 280 -25.40 -7.97 2.15
C GLY A 280 -24.97 -9.34 2.71
N TYR A 281 -24.84 -10.37 1.87
CA TYR A 281 -24.30 -11.68 2.25
C TYR A 281 -22.85 -11.81 1.79
N PHE A 282 -22.10 -12.73 2.37
CA PHE A 282 -20.69 -12.93 2.09
C PHE A 282 -20.34 -14.35 1.69
N SER A 283 -19.34 -14.45 0.84
CA SER A 283 -18.65 -15.71 0.52
C SER A 283 -17.26 -15.77 1.17
N HIS A 284 -16.49 -14.67 1.16
CA HIS A 284 -15.17 -14.63 1.78
C HIS A 284 -14.78 -13.20 2.18
N PRO A 285 -15.42 -12.63 3.26
CA PRO A 285 -15.12 -11.29 3.71
C PRO A 285 -13.66 -11.24 4.22
N LYS A 286 -12.91 -10.21 3.80
CA LYS A 286 -11.49 -10.01 4.16
C LYS A 286 -11.25 -8.63 4.74
N GLY A 287 -10.85 -7.68 3.91
CA GLY A 287 -10.56 -6.32 4.34
C GLY A 287 -11.81 -5.59 4.83
N VAL A 288 -11.68 -4.79 5.89
CA VAL A 288 -12.73 -3.92 6.41
C VAL A 288 -12.16 -2.54 6.69
N ALA A 289 -12.89 -1.48 6.35
CA ALA A 289 -12.54 -0.08 6.61
C ALA A 289 -13.80 0.75 6.84
N VAL A 290 -13.63 1.98 7.36
CA VAL A 290 -14.72 2.91 7.65
C VAL A 290 -14.42 4.26 7.01
N ASP A 291 -15.42 4.90 6.40
CA ASP A 291 -15.31 6.24 5.84
C ASP A 291 -15.64 7.35 6.86
N SER A 292 -15.56 8.61 6.43
CA SER A 292 -15.83 9.78 7.29
C SER A 292 -17.27 9.84 7.83
N ASP A 293 -18.22 9.22 7.15
CA ASP A 293 -19.64 9.21 7.54
C ASP A 293 -20.00 7.97 8.38
N GLY A 294 -19.02 7.07 8.61
CA GLY A 294 -19.16 5.87 9.42
C GLY A 294 -19.64 4.65 8.65
N HIS A 295 -19.71 4.71 7.31
CA HIS A 295 -20.06 3.54 6.51
C HIS A 295 -18.98 2.48 6.57
N ILE A 296 -19.39 1.23 6.68
CA ILE A 296 -18.52 0.06 6.79
C ILE A 296 -18.33 -0.56 5.41
N TYR A 297 -17.09 -0.58 4.94
CA TYR A 297 -16.67 -1.17 3.66
C TYR A 297 -16.09 -2.55 3.91
N VAL A 298 -16.59 -3.56 3.23
CA VAL A 298 -16.14 -4.94 3.37
C VAL A 298 -15.77 -5.51 2.02
N ILE A 299 -14.52 -5.91 1.85
CA ILE A 299 -14.09 -6.67 0.67
C ILE A 299 -14.61 -8.09 0.77
N ASP A 300 -15.35 -8.56 -0.24
CA ASP A 300 -15.56 -9.99 -0.46
C ASP A 300 -14.63 -10.47 -1.57
N SER A 301 -13.56 -11.18 -1.19
CA SER A 301 -12.55 -11.62 -2.16
C SER A 301 -13.07 -12.61 -3.17
N HIS A 302 -14.10 -13.38 -2.86
CA HIS A 302 -14.66 -14.39 -3.75
C HIS A 302 -15.70 -13.80 -4.70
N PHE A 303 -16.41 -12.77 -4.28
CA PHE A 303 -17.32 -12.00 -5.16
C PHE A 303 -16.60 -10.86 -5.88
N GLU A 304 -15.32 -10.67 -5.59
CA GLU A 304 -14.46 -9.67 -6.26
C GLU A 304 -15.08 -8.27 -6.26
N SER A 305 -15.65 -7.93 -5.11
CA SER A 305 -16.39 -6.69 -4.89
C SER A 305 -16.19 -6.14 -3.48
N VAL A 306 -16.56 -4.90 -3.30
CA VAL A 306 -16.66 -4.23 -2.01
C VAL A 306 -18.12 -3.95 -1.73
N GLN A 307 -18.61 -4.39 -0.57
CA GLN A 307 -19.94 -4.09 -0.08
C GLN A 307 -19.87 -2.98 0.98
N ILE A 308 -20.82 -2.07 0.94
CA ILE A 308 -20.91 -0.91 1.84
C ILE A 308 -22.17 -1.04 2.69
N PHE A 309 -22.02 -0.81 3.99
CA PHE A 309 -23.10 -0.89 4.96
C PHE A 309 -23.16 0.42 5.77
N ASP A 310 -24.34 0.76 6.27
CA ASP A 310 -24.46 1.82 7.27
C ASP A 310 -24.04 1.33 8.67
N THR A 311 -24.10 2.23 9.65
CA THR A 311 -23.75 1.93 11.04
C THR A 311 -24.67 0.93 11.73
N ASP A 312 -25.90 0.74 11.21
CA ASP A 312 -26.87 -0.25 11.67
C ASP A 312 -26.70 -1.61 10.99
N GLY A 313 -25.75 -1.73 10.04
CA GLY A 313 -25.46 -2.94 9.28
C GLY A 313 -26.38 -3.18 8.08
N ASN A 314 -27.16 -2.18 7.65
CA ASN A 314 -27.96 -2.28 6.45
C ASN A 314 -27.08 -2.13 5.20
N PHE A 315 -27.31 -3.01 4.20
CA PHE A 315 -26.61 -2.91 2.93
C PHE A 315 -27.03 -1.65 2.16
N LEU A 316 -26.04 -0.87 1.71
CA LEU A 316 -26.24 0.35 0.94
C LEU A 316 -25.92 0.18 -0.55
N LEU A 317 -24.74 -0.34 -0.84
CA LEU A 317 -24.17 -0.36 -2.18
C LEU A 317 -23.07 -1.44 -2.27
N ASN A 318 -22.83 -1.93 -3.50
CA ASN A 318 -21.60 -2.63 -3.82
C ASN A 318 -20.93 -2.04 -5.07
N PHE A 319 -19.62 -2.14 -5.15
CA PHE A 319 -18.85 -1.78 -6.33
C PHE A 319 -17.73 -2.78 -6.59
N GLY A 320 -17.25 -2.79 -7.83
CA GLY A 320 -16.30 -3.79 -8.28
C GLY A 320 -17.00 -5.03 -8.85
N GLN A 321 -16.23 -5.78 -9.61
CA GLN A 321 -16.61 -7.08 -10.21
C GLN A 321 -15.34 -7.80 -10.67
N GLU A 322 -15.43 -9.08 -11.00
CA GLU A 322 -14.32 -9.87 -11.54
C GLU A 322 -13.72 -9.26 -12.79
N GLY A 323 -12.38 -9.21 -12.86
CA GLY A 323 -11.63 -8.84 -14.05
C GLY A 323 -10.32 -8.08 -13.78
N HIS A 324 -9.77 -7.48 -14.86
CA HIS A 324 -8.45 -6.85 -14.85
C HIS A 324 -8.48 -5.35 -15.18
N GLY A 325 -9.63 -4.82 -15.58
CA GLY A 325 -9.82 -3.41 -15.94
C GLY A 325 -9.94 -2.49 -14.72
N PRO A 326 -10.08 -1.16 -14.95
CA PRO A 326 -10.43 -0.22 -13.90
C PRO A 326 -11.73 -0.59 -13.21
N GLY A 327 -11.77 -0.59 -11.88
CA GLY A 327 -12.94 -0.98 -11.09
C GLY A 327 -13.29 -2.47 -11.13
N GLN A 328 -12.42 -3.30 -11.70
CA GLN A 328 -12.52 -4.76 -11.67
C GLN A 328 -11.42 -5.33 -10.77
N PHE A 329 -11.69 -6.43 -10.08
CA PHE A 329 -10.78 -7.04 -9.13
C PHE A 329 -10.48 -8.50 -9.46
N TRP A 330 -9.35 -8.98 -8.96
CA TRP A 330 -9.02 -10.39 -8.92
C TRP A 330 -8.43 -10.74 -7.55
N LEU A 331 -9.23 -11.38 -6.72
CA LEU A 331 -8.94 -11.70 -5.32
C LEU A 331 -8.44 -10.49 -4.50
N PRO A 332 -9.22 -9.41 -4.39
CA PRO A 332 -8.87 -8.26 -3.58
C PRO A 332 -8.78 -8.66 -2.10
N THR A 333 -7.88 -8.02 -1.33
CA THR A 333 -7.59 -8.42 0.05
C THR A 333 -7.69 -7.29 1.06
N GLY A 334 -6.81 -6.31 1.00
CA GLY A 334 -6.71 -5.20 1.94
C GLY A 334 -7.45 -3.96 1.44
N ILE A 335 -8.02 -3.21 2.37
CA ILE A 335 -8.66 -1.92 2.13
C ILE A 335 -8.22 -0.93 3.20
N HIS A 336 -8.02 0.31 2.81
CA HIS A 336 -7.78 1.44 3.68
C HIS A 336 -8.52 2.66 3.15
N ILE A 337 -9.13 3.44 4.02
CA ILE A 337 -9.76 4.71 3.67
C ILE A 337 -9.01 5.81 4.41
N ASP A 338 -8.46 6.76 3.66
CA ASP A 338 -7.70 7.87 4.23
C ASP A 338 -8.61 9.05 4.64
N ASN A 339 -8.05 10.02 5.34
CA ASN A 339 -8.77 11.20 5.83
C ASN A 339 -9.39 12.08 4.72
N ASN A 340 -9.02 11.85 3.46
CA ASN A 340 -9.58 12.53 2.29
C ASN A 340 -10.63 11.66 1.58
N ASN A 341 -11.04 10.56 2.20
CA ASN A 341 -11.97 9.58 1.65
C ASN A 341 -11.47 8.88 0.38
N HIS A 342 -10.14 8.78 0.17
CA HIS A 342 -9.62 7.87 -0.83
C HIS A 342 -9.65 6.45 -0.29
N ILE A 343 -10.20 5.56 -1.09
CA ILE A 343 -10.36 4.13 -0.79
C ILE A 343 -9.25 3.40 -1.55
N TRP A 344 -8.29 2.88 -0.82
CA TRP A 344 -7.14 2.14 -1.33
C TRP A 344 -7.42 0.65 -1.21
N ILE A 345 -7.38 -0.09 -2.32
CA ILE A 345 -7.69 -1.52 -2.36
C ILE A 345 -6.52 -2.29 -2.95
N ALA A 346 -6.01 -3.25 -2.20
CA ALA A 346 -5.02 -4.21 -2.68
C ALA A 346 -5.71 -5.28 -3.57
N ASP A 347 -5.51 -5.15 -4.87
CA ASP A 347 -6.02 -6.05 -5.90
C ASP A 347 -4.94 -7.11 -6.20
N SER A 348 -4.87 -8.12 -5.31
CA SER A 348 -3.69 -8.96 -5.09
C SER A 348 -3.23 -9.71 -6.33
N TYR A 349 -4.15 -10.37 -7.03
CA TYR A 349 -3.81 -11.17 -8.21
C TYR A 349 -3.65 -10.32 -9.48
N ASN A 350 -4.17 -9.09 -9.48
CA ASN A 350 -3.85 -8.08 -10.50
C ASN A 350 -2.56 -7.31 -10.21
N GLN A 351 -1.88 -7.61 -9.09
CA GLN A 351 -0.57 -7.03 -8.73
C GLN A 351 -0.58 -5.50 -8.69
N ARG A 352 -1.66 -4.92 -8.13
CA ARG A 352 -1.86 -3.46 -8.09
C ARG A 352 -2.61 -3.01 -6.85
N LEU A 353 -2.53 -1.70 -6.57
CA LEU A 353 -3.53 -0.98 -5.80
C LEU A 353 -4.53 -0.34 -6.76
N GLN A 354 -5.80 -0.34 -6.42
CA GLN A 354 -6.78 0.53 -7.03
C GLN A 354 -7.21 1.60 -6.05
N VAL A 355 -7.47 2.79 -6.56
CA VAL A 355 -7.84 3.97 -5.78
C VAL A 355 -9.22 4.42 -6.21
N PHE A 356 -10.10 4.54 -5.25
CA PHE A 356 -11.43 5.09 -5.41
C PHE A 356 -11.60 6.26 -4.45
N LYS A 357 -12.68 7.00 -4.60
CA LYS A 357 -13.02 8.10 -3.71
C LYS A 357 -14.47 7.99 -3.30
N TYR A 358 -14.73 8.09 -2.00
CA TYR A 358 -16.07 8.29 -1.49
C TYR A 358 -16.51 9.75 -1.71
N LEU A 359 -17.73 9.93 -2.18
CA LEU A 359 -18.37 11.22 -2.47
C LEU A 359 -19.51 11.42 -1.47
N PRO A 360 -19.31 12.21 -0.40
CA PRO A 360 -20.36 12.52 0.56
C PRO A 360 -21.56 13.22 -0.08
N GLU A 361 -22.73 13.17 0.59
CA GLU A 361 -23.93 13.84 0.12
C GLU A 361 -23.74 15.33 -0.11
N GLY A 362 -24.21 15.84 -1.25
CA GLY A 362 -24.19 17.27 -1.56
C GLY A 362 -22.87 17.85 -2.06
N GLN A 363 -21.85 17.04 -2.34
CA GLN A 363 -20.54 17.47 -2.87
C GLN A 363 -20.35 17.15 -4.37
N GLN A 364 -21.41 17.04 -5.16
CA GLN A 364 -21.35 16.74 -6.61
C GLN A 364 -21.34 18.01 -7.46
#